data_99e6284ceb71582ee4a25c191975d503
#
_entry.id   99e6284ceb71582ee4a25c191975d503
#
_cell.length_a   1.000
_cell.length_b   1.000
_cell.length_c   1.000
_cell.angle_alpha   90.00
_cell.angle_beta   90.00
_cell.angle_gamma   90.00
#
_symmetry.space_group_name_H-M   'P 1'
#
loop_
_entity.id
_entity.type
_entity.pdbx_description
1 polymer ?
#
loop_
_entity_poly.entity_id
_entity_poly.type
_entity_poly.pdbx_seq_one_letter_code
_entity_poly.pdbx_strand_id
1 'polypeptide(L)'
;MLVVAAPAACNVVLTSVTGGAFFKVGFAAQPIAHTDALWNVLGLFLAGFACVLLGGCPMRQLVLSGEGNSDSAVTLLGFIVGAAFAHNFGLASSGNGPTANGQIAVVIGIVVVTVIAYLNTYKK
;
A
#
# COMPACT_ATOMS: atom_id res chain seq x y z
N MET A 1 12.28 -15.59 1.64
CA MET A 1 11.32 -16.61 2.09
C MET A 1 11.11 -16.63 3.60
N LEU A 2 12.13 -16.45 4.44
CA LEU A 2 11.98 -16.43 5.91
C LEU A 2 11.07 -15.30 6.43
N VAL A 3 11.07 -14.14 5.79
CA VAL A 3 10.30 -12.94 6.20
C VAL A 3 8.78 -13.13 6.09
N VAL A 4 8.33 -14.02 5.19
CA VAL A 4 6.90 -14.32 5.03
C VAL A 4 6.50 -15.54 5.85
N ALA A 5 7.41 -16.49 6.03
CA ALA A 5 7.14 -17.72 6.77
C ALA A 5 6.97 -17.49 8.28
N ALA A 6 7.75 -16.57 8.87
CA ALA A 6 7.70 -16.29 10.31
C ALA A 6 6.33 -15.72 10.77
N PRO A 7 5.76 -14.68 10.14
CA PRO A 7 4.45 -14.17 10.53
C PRO A 7 3.31 -15.16 10.21
N ALA A 8 3.43 -15.96 9.16
CA ALA A 8 2.45 -17.00 8.87
C ALA A 8 2.45 -18.10 9.92
N ALA A 9 3.63 -18.59 10.32
CA ALA A 9 3.77 -19.57 11.39
C ALA A 9 3.27 -19.04 12.74
N CYS A 10 3.61 -17.78 13.08
CA CYS A 10 3.13 -17.13 14.29
C CYS A 10 1.61 -17.02 14.33
N ASN A 11 0.99 -16.69 13.20
CA ASN A 11 -0.46 -16.58 13.07
C ASN A 11 -1.15 -17.95 13.26
N VAL A 12 -0.61 -19.02 12.68
CA VAL A 12 -1.11 -20.39 12.84
C VAL A 12 -0.99 -20.83 14.30
N VAL A 13 0.14 -20.57 14.96
CA VAL A 13 0.34 -20.92 16.38
C VAL A 13 -0.61 -20.14 17.28
N LEU A 14 -0.78 -18.84 17.07
CA LEU A 14 -1.74 -18.03 17.85
C LEU A 14 -3.17 -18.53 17.68
N THR A 15 -3.57 -18.88 16.46
CA THR A 15 -4.90 -19.42 16.17
C THR A 15 -5.15 -20.73 16.92
N SER A 16 -4.13 -21.59 17.01
CA SER A 16 -4.23 -22.88 17.72
C SER A 16 -4.30 -22.71 19.24
N VAL A 17 -3.63 -21.70 19.80
CA VAL A 17 -3.57 -21.49 21.26
C VAL A 17 -4.77 -20.72 21.79
N THR A 18 -5.27 -19.73 21.05
CA THR A 18 -6.35 -18.83 21.50
C THR A 18 -7.73 -19.28 21.03
N GLY A 19 -7.84 -20.30 20.17
CA GLY A 19 -9.12 -20.81 19.64
C GLY A 19 -9.89 -19.78 18.78
N GLY A 20 -9.27 -18.63 18.49
CA GLY A 20 -9.83 -17.59 17.67
C GLY A 20 -9.40 -17.77 16.20
N ALA A 21 -10.31 -17.65 15.27
CA ALA A 21 -10.00 -17.71 13.84
C ALA A 21 -9.31 -16.40 13.38
N PHE A 22 -8.04 -16.23 13.70
CA PHE A 22 -7.24 -15.09 13.22
C PHE A 22 -6.87 -15.21 11.74
N PHE A 23 -6.86 -16.42 11.21
CA PHE A 23 -6.57 -16.69 9.81
C PHE A 23 -7.81 -17.25 9.11
N LYS A 24 -8.44 -16.44 8.28
CA LYS A 24 -9.52 -16.86 7.39
C LYS A 24 -9.02 -16.85 5.96
N VAL A 25 -9.14 -17.99 5.29
CA VAL A 25 -8.85 -18.10 3.85
C VAL A 25 -10.09 -17.67 3.08
N GLY A 26 -9.96 -16.63 2.28
CA GLY A 26 -11.03 -16.13 1.43
C GLY A 26 -11.16 -14.62 1.42
N PHE A 27 -11.98 -14.12 0.52
CA PHE A 27 -12.24 -12.67 0.38
C PHE A 27 -13.42 -12.20 1.24
N ALA A 28 -14.20 -13.11 1.80
CA ALA A 28 -15.37 -12.80 2.61
C ALA A 28 -15.03 -12.89 4.10
N ALA A 29 -15.63 -12.00 4.90
CA ALA A 29 -15.58 -12.03 6.36
C ALA A 29 -14.17 -11.94 6.98
N GLN A 30 -13.26 -11.16 6.39
CA GLN A 30 -11.98 -10.82 7.01
C GLN A 30 -12.21 -9.80 8.15
N PRO A 31 -11.60 -9.97 9.33
CA PRO A 31 -11.90 -9.13 10.50
C PRO A 31 -11.49 -7.67 10.36
N ILE A 32 -10.60 -7.33 9.44
CA ILE A 32 -10.05 -5.96 9.26
C ILE A 32 -10.16 -5.48 7.80
N ALA A 33 -10.42 -6.39 6.85
CA ALA A 33 -10.50 -6.06 5.43
C ALA A 33 -11.96 -6.04 4.95
N HIS A 34 -12.31 -5.03 4.16
CA HIS A 34 -13.60 -4.96 3.48
C HIS A 34 -13.67 -5.94 2.29
N THR A 35 -14.89 -6.25 1.86
CA THR A 35 -15.17 -7.24 0.80
C THR A 35 -15.05 -6.67 -0.63
N ASP A 36 -14.78 -5.38 -0.79
CA ASP A 36 -14.68 -4.70 -2.09
C ASP A 36 -13.36 -5.02 -2.81
N ALA A 37 -13.29 -6.23 -3.36
CA ALA A 37 -12.09 -6.75 -4.00
C ALA A 37 -11.60 -5.87 -5.18
N LEU A 38 -12.51 -5.24 -5.92
CA LEU A 38 -12.17 -4.38 -7.05
C LEU A 38 -11.33 -3.17 -6.62
N TRP A 39 -11.73 -2.49 -5.55
CA TRP A 39 -10.99 -1.34 -5.03
C TRP A 39 -9.67 -1.74 -4.38
N ASN A 40 -9.61 -2.92 -3.76
CA ASN A 40 -8.37 -3.48 -3.25
C ASN A 40 -7.35 -3.73 -4.38
N VAL A 41 -7.80 -4.33 -5.49
CA VAL A 41 -6.94 -4.59 -6.65
C VAL A 41 -6.48 -3.28 -7.29
N LEU A 42 -7.36 -2.31 -7.48
CA LEU A 42 -7.01 -1.00 -8.03
C LEU A 42 -6.02 -0.23 -7.15
N GLY A 43 -6.23 -0.25 -5.84
CA GLY A 43 -5.31 0.38 -4.89
C GLY A 43 -3.93 -0.27 -4.89
N LEU A 44 -3.86 -1.60 -4.90
CA LEU A 44 -2.61 -2.35 -5.01
C LEU A 44 -1.91 -2.11 -6.36
N PHE A 45 -2.67 -2.04 -7.44
CA PHE A 45 -2.14 -1.70 -8.76
C PHE A 45 -1.52 -0.30 -8.77
N LEU A 46 -2.22 0.69 -8.23
CA LEU A 46 -1.70 2.05 -8.10
C LEU A 46 -0.42 2.09 -7.27
N ALA A 47 -0.40 1.41 -6.11
CA ALA A 47 0.77 1.34 -5.25
C ALA A 47 1.95 0.66 -5.95
N GLY A 48 1.73 -0.47 -6.62
CA GLY A 48 2.76 -1.17 -7.38
C GLY A 48 3.32 -0.32 -8.53
N PHE A 49 2.46 0.36 -9.26
CA PHE A 49 2.87 1.24 -10.35
C PHE A 49 3.69 2.44 -9.85
N ALA A 50 3.27 3.06 -8.76
CA ALA A 50 4.04 4.11 -8.11
C ALA A 50 5.43 3.62 -7.65
N CYS A 51 5.53 2.41 -7.08
CA CYS A 51 6.79 1.80 -6.68
C CYS A 51 7.75 1.59 -7.86
N VAL A 52 7.24 1.19 -9.02
CA VAL A 52 8.04 1.03 -10.24
C VAL A 52 8.63 2.38 -10.67
N LEU A 53 7.84 3.46 -10.64
CA LEU A 53 8.31 4.80 -10.99
C LEU A 53 9.34 5.35 -10.01
N LEU A 54 9.21 5.02 -8.73
CA LEU A 54 10.16 5.40 -7.68
C LEU A 54 11.45 4.57 -7.69
N GLY A 55 11.55 3.55 -8.55
CA GLY A 55 12.72 2.69 -8.63
C GLY A 55 12.88 1.69 -7.49
N GLY A 56 11.83 1.46 -6.69
CA GLY A 56 11.83 0.47 -5.63
C GLY A 56 10.65 0.61 -4.66
N CYS A 57 10.49 -0.41 -3.82
CA CYS A 57 9.44 -0.41 -2.81
C CYS A 57 9.74 0.61 -1.68
N PRO A 58 8.74 1.03 -0.90
CA PRO A 58 8.92 1.97 0.21
C PRO A 58 10.00 1.56 1.21
N MET A 59 10.13 0.26 1.49
CA MET A 59 11.14 -0.28 2.38
C MET A 59 12.56 -0.03 1.86
N ARG A 60 12.77 -0.22 0.56
CA ARG A 60 14.07 0.07 -0.07
C ARG A 60 14.42 1.55 0.02
N GLN A 61 13.45 2.44 -0.20
CA GLN A 61 13.66 3.88 -0.09
C GLN A 61 14.03 4.29 1.34
N LEU A 62 13.42 3.64 2.33
CA LEU A 62 13.74 3.86 3.74
C LEU A 62 15.20 3.49 4.06
N VAL A 63 15.65 2.31 3.61
CA VAL A 63 17.03 1.84 3.81
C VAL A 63 18.03 2.77 3.13
N LEU A 64 17.81 3.10 1.86
CA LEU A 64 18.68 3.99 1.10
C LEU A 64 18.76 5.39 1.70
N SER A 65 17.65 5.91 2.24
CA SER A 65 17.65 7.17 2.98
C SER A 65 18.52 7.09 4.23
N GLY A 66 18.49 5.97 4.96
CA GLY A 66 19.37 5.72 6.10
C GLY A 66 20.84 5.59 5.73
N GLU A 67 21.15 5.18 4.51
CA GLU A 67 22.51 5.13 3.95
C GLU A 67 23.02 6.50 3.44
N GLY A 68 22.20 7.56 3.57
CA GLY A 68 22.56 8.91 3.18
C GLY A 68 22.23 9.29 1.74
N ASN A 69 21.40 8.52 1.05
CA ASN A 69 20.94 8.86 -0.29
C ASN A 69 19.89 9.99 -0.21
N SER A 70 20.22 11.16 -0.76
CA SER A 70 19.37 12.36 -0.71
C SER A 70 18.07 12.20 -1.50
N ASP A 71 18.08 11.51 -2.63
CA ASP A 71 16.89 11.31 -3.45
C ASP A 71 15.86 10.42 -2.72
N SER A 72 16.36 9.39 -2.03
CA SER A 72 15.53 8.52 -1.19
C SER A 72 15.01 9.25 0.05
N ALA A 73 15.78 10.18 0.61
CA ALA A 73 15.32 11.03 1.72
C ALA A 73 14.17 11.95 1.30
N VAL A 74 14.23 12.56 0.13
CA VAL A 74 13.13 13.35 -0.45
C VAL A 74 11.90 12.48 -0.68
N THR A 75 12.09 11.27 -1.20
CA THR A 75 11.00 10.30 -1.39
C THR A 75 10.32 9.95 -0.05
N LEU A 76 11.11 9.75 1.01
CA LEU A 76 10.59 9.47 2.36
C LEU A 76 9.75 10.65 2.91
N LEU A 77 10.21 11.88 2.71
CA LEU A 77 9.41 13.07 3.05
C LEU A 77 8.09 13.09 2.26
N GLY A 78 8.13 12.72 0.99
CA GLY A 78 6.93 12.56 0.16
C GLY A 78 5.93 11.53 0.73
N PHE A 79 6.41 10.43 1.28
CA PHE A 79 5.55 9.43 1.95
C PHE A 79 4.88 10.00 3.21
N ILE A 80 5.62 10.75 4.03
CA ILE A 80 5.08 11.37 5.24
C ILE A 80 4.01 12.41 4.89
N VAL A 81 4.28 13.28 3.95
CA VAL A 81 3.34 14.32 3.48
C VAL A 81 2.12 13.65 2.83
N GLY A 82 2.32 12.63 1.98
CA GLY A 82 1.24 11.88 1.34
C GLY A 82 0.35 11.16 2.34
N ALA A 83 0.94 10.54 3.37
CA ALA A 83 0.19 9.89 4.44
C ALA A 83 -0.63 10.88 5.27
N ALA A 84 -0.04 12.03 5.62
CA ALA A 84 -0.74 13.10 6.33
C ALA A 84 -1.92 13.64 5.52
N PHE A 85 -1.71 13.84 4.21
CA PHE A 85 -2.75 14.27 3.28
C PHE A 85 -3.88 13.23 3.19
N ALA A 86 -3.52 11.96 2.98
CA ALA A 86 -4.49 10.87 2.88
C ALA A 86 -5.34 10.73 4.15
N HIS A 87 -4.71 10.88 5.32
CA HIS A 87 -5.42 10.79 6.61
C HIS A 87 -6.34 11.99 6.84
N ASN A 88 -5.88 13.19 6.51
CA ASN A 88 -6.64 14.43 6.72
C ASN A 88 -7.88 14.54 5.81
N PHE A 89 -7.79 14.05 4.59
CA PHE A 89 -8.91 14.05 3.62
C PHE A 89 -9.78 12.79 3.68
N GLY A 90 -9.55 11.90 4.64
CA GLY A 90 -10.33 10.68 4.79
C GLY A 90 -10.25 9.76 3.58
N LEU A 91 -9.08 9.70 2.93
CA LEU A 91 -8.85 8.84 1.76
C LEU A 91 -8.58 7.38 2.17
N ALA A 92 -8.24 7.16 3.44
CA ALA A 92 -7.98 5.82 3.96
C ALA A 92 -9.27 5.01 4.03
N SER A 93 -9.22 3.78 3.55
CA SER A 93 -10.33 2.82 3.69
C SER A 93 -10.43 2.33 5.15
N SER A 94 -11.65 1.96 5.54
CA SER A 94 -11.95 1.34 6.82
C SER A 94 -12.39 -0.12 6.65
N GLY A 95 -12.59 -0.84 7.74
CA GLY A 95 -13.14 -2.19 7.71
C GLY A 95 -14.54 -2.29 7.08
N ASN A 96 -15.25 -1.19 6.95
CA ASN A 96 -16.58 -1.10 6.34
C ASN A 96 -16.55 -0.85 4.82
N GLY A 97 -15.38 -0.67 4.26
CA GLY A 97 -15.19 -0.42 2.83
C GLY A 97 -14.35 0.82 2.51
N PRO A 98 -14.09 1.06 1.22
CA PRO A 98 -13.41 2.26 0.77
C PRO A 98 -14.34 3.46 0.93
N THR A 99 -13.80 4.57 1.41
CA THR A 99 -14.54 5.84 1.44
C THR A 99 -14.77 6.36 0.01
N ALA A 100 -15.86 7.10 -0.21
CA ALA A 100 -16.13 7.72 -1.51
C ALA A 100 -14.96 8.61 -1.97
N ASN A 101 -14.34 9.33 -1.04
CA ASN A 101 -13.15 10.14 -1.30
C ASN A 101 -11.95 9.26 -1.69
N GLY A 102 -11.78 8.11 -1.04
CA GLY A 102 -10.73 7.15 -1.36
C GLY A 102 -10.86 6.57 -2.77
N GLN A 103 -12.08 6.27 -3.21
CA GLN A 103 -12.35 5.79 -4.58
C GLN A 103 -11.95 6.82 -5.64
N ILE A 104 -12.36 8.06 -5.43
CA ILE A 104 -12.00 9.18 -6.33
C ILE A 104 -10.48 9.38 -6.33
N ALA A 105 -9.84 9.31 -5.16
CA ALA A 105 -8.40 9.46 -5.03
C ALA A 105 -7.61 8.37 -5.78
N VAL A 106 -8.08 7.12 -5.78
CA VAL A 106 -7.45 6.02 -6.53
C VAL A 106 -7.52 6.27 -8.02
N VAL A 107 -8.68 6.71 -8.54
CA VAL A 107 -8.85 7.02 -9.97
C VAL A 107 -7.94 8.18 -10.37
N ILE A 108 -7.96 9.28 -9.61
CA ILE A 108 -7.09 10.44 -9.87
C ILE A 108 -5.62 10.03 -9.77
N GLY A 109 -5.25 9.24 -8.78
CA GLY A 109 -3.90 8.73 -8.59
C GLY A 109 -3.39 7.92 -9.78
N ILE A 110 -4.21 7.03 -10.33
CA ILE A 110 -3.87 6.24 -11.52
C ILE A 110 -3.62 7.17 -12.72
N VAL A 111 -4.48 8.17 -12.93
CA VAL A 111 -4.31 9.14 -14.02
C VAL A 111 -3.01 9.92 -13.85
N VAL A 112 -2.76 10.47 -12.67
CA VAL A 112 -1.55 11.26 -12.37
C VAL A 112 -0.29 10.43 -12.57
N VAL A 113 -0.25 9.22 -12.01
CA VAL A 113 0.92 8.32 -12.11
C VAL A 113 1.15 7.90 -13.56
N THR A 114 0.10 7.65 -14.35
CA THR A 114 0.20 7.35 -15.79
C THR A 114 0.75 8.54 -16.58
N VAL A 115 0.30 9.76 -16.28
CA VAL A 115 0.81 10.98 -16.93
C VAL A 115 2.30 11.17 -16.61
N ILE A 116 2.71 10.99 -15.36
CA ILE A 116 4.13 11.05 -14.96
C ILE A 116 4.96 10.00 -15.69
N ALA A 117 4.48 8.77 -15.78
CA ALA A 117 5.13 7.69 -16.52
C ALA A 117 5.30 8.05 -18.00
N TYR A 118 4.25 8.57 -18.62
CA TYR A 118 4.28 9.00 -20.02
C TYR A 118 5.31 10.13 -20.25
N LEU A 119 5.29 11.14 -19.41
CA LEU A 119 6.24 12.26 -19.51
C LEU A 119 7.69 11.81 -19.32
N ASN A 120 7.95 10.90 -18.40
CA ASN A 120 9.28 10.33 -18.18
C ASN A 120 9.75 9.47 -19.36
N THR A 121 8.84 8.74 -20.00
CA THR A 121 9.17 7.90 -21.17
C THR A 121 9.42 8.75 -22.41
N TYR A 122 8.66 9.84 -22.59
CA TYR A 122 8.78 10.72 -23.76
C TYR A 122 10.03 11.61 -23.73
N LYS A 123 10.58 11.87 -22.54
CA LYS A 123 11.74 12.75 -22.36
C LYS A 123 13.10 12.03 -22.55
N LYS A 124 13.07 10.75 -22.84
CA LYS A 124 14.24 9.90 -23.08
C LYS A 124 14.50 9.76 -24.57
#